data_cf24624a142662d69bf43da3561d0c6b
#
_entry.id   cf24624a142662d69bf43da3561d0c6b
#
_cell.length_a   1.000
_cell.length_b   1.000
_cell.length_c   1.000
_cell.angle_alpha   90.00
_cell.angle_beta   90.00
_cell.angle_gamma   90.00
#
_symmetry.space_group_name_H-M   'P 1'
#
loop_
_entity.id
_entity.type
_entity.pdbx_description
1 polymer ?
#
loop_
_entity_poly.entity_id
_entity_poly.type
_entity_poly.pdbx_seq_one_letter_code
_entity_poly.pdbx_strand_id
1 'polypeptide(L)'
;MARRPALVCATLACLSPAIALAQVRIGLVLSLTGPAASLGIPARDTATLLPKQIGGQSVEYIVLDDASDTTQAVQDTKKLISENHVDAIIGSSITPNSLAMIDVVADGTTPMISLASSAKIIEPVDAKRHWVFKTPQTDAMMASAIAEHASTRGVKTVAFIGQADALGETFYAEVAKFAQLHHMQMVASERFNRTDPSVTGQVLKILATHPDAVVVGAAGTPAALSPKTLRERGYKGLIYHNHGVGNNDFLRVCGADCTGTFLPASPVLVAAQLPADHPAKRLALDYIARFEALRGPGSVSAFGSYTWDAGMLLNHAVPVALKAAAPGTPEFRRALRDALEATRGLADTNGVVNMSATDHLGLDQRARVMVEIKNGKWVYQPR
;
A
#
# COMPACT_ATOMS: atom_id res chain seq x y z
N MET A 1 -27.05 -25.19 82.39
CA MET A 1 -27.33 -24.89 80.96
C MET A 1 -26.37 -23.79 80.51
N ALA A 2 -25.28 -24.20 79.81
CA ALA A 2 -24.27 -23.23 79.37
C ALA A 2 -24.44 -23.01 77.87
N ARG A 3 -24.72 -21.77 77.43
CA ARG A 3 -24.80 -21.35 76.05
C ARG A 3 -23.36 -21.06 75.49
N ARG A 4 -22.92 -21.80 74.44
CA ARG A 4 -21.70 -21.52 73.70
C ARG A 4 -21.97 -20.44 72.65
N PRO A 5 -21.12 -19.41 72.47
CA PRO A 5 -21.26 -18.46 71.39
C PRO A 5 -20.66 -19.07 70.11
N ALA A 6 -21.41 -19.00 69.00
CA ALA A 6 -20.95 -19.38 67.67
C ALA A 6 -20.09 -18.22 67.09
N LEU A 7 -18.85 -18.55 66.74
CA LEU A 7 -17.90 -17.66 66.07
C LEU A 7 -18.20 -17.70 64.57
N VAL A 8 -18.73 -16.57 64.01
CA VAL A 8 -18.92 -16.40 62.55
C VAL A 8 -17.62 -15.87 61.98
N CYS A 9 -16.85 -16.72 61.28
CA CYS A 9 -15.73 -16.28 60.47
C CYS A 9 -16.26 -15.66 59.16
N ALA A 10 -16.21 -14.36 59.03
CA ALA A 10 -16.45 -13.63 57.79
C ALA A 10 -15.19 -13.75 56.92
N THR A 11 -15.23 -14.57 55.89
CA THR A 11 -14.19 -14.64 54.81
C THR A 11 -14.34 -13.40 53.91
N LEU A 12 -13.45 -12.40 54.06
CA LEU A 12 -13.27 -11.32 53.13
C LEU A 12 -12.66 -11.89 51.84
N ALA A 13 -13.47 -12.06 50.80
CA ALA A 13 -12.99 -12.36 49.46
C ALA A 13 -12.31 -11.09 48.88
N CYS A 14 -10.98 -11.06 48.84
CA CYS A 14 -10.24 -10.04 48.10
C CYS A 14 -10.53 -10.18 46.60
N LEU A 15 -11.48 -9.39 46.09
CA LEU A 15 -11.59 -9.16 44.66
C LEU A 15 -10.35 -8.37 44.22
N SER A 16 -9.30 -9.05 43.78
CA SER A 16 -8.24 -8.42 43.02
C SER A 16 -8.83 -7.90 41.72
N PRO A 17 -8.74 -6.59 41.43
CA PRO A 17 -9.14 -6.10 40.12
C PRO A 17 -8.30 -6.81 39.08
N ALA A 18 -8.93 -7.58 38.19
CA ALA A 18 -8.28 -8.07 36.97
C ALA A 18 -7.82 -6.81 36.22
N ILE A 19 -6.52 -6.56 36.23
CA ILE A 19 -5.92 -5.54 35.36
C ILE A 19 -6.20 -6.05 33.96
N ALA A 20 -7.25 -5.55 33.33
CA ALA A 20 -7.47 -5.73 31.90
C ALA A 20 -6.25 -5.11 31.23
N LEU A 21 -5.31 -5.96 30.78
CA LEU A 21 -4.20 -5.52 29.96
C LEU A 21 -4.81 -4.80 28.76
N ALA A 22 -4.55 -3.51 28.65
CA ALA A 22 -5.10 -2.70 27.58
C ALA A 22 -4.58 -3.27 26.24
N GLN A 23 -5.50 -3.76 25.42
CA GLN A 23 -5.20 -4.37 24.12
C GLN A 23 -4.98 -3.28 23.07
N VAL A 24 -3.92 -3.40 22.25
CA VAL A 24 -3.74 -2.56 21.07
C VAL A 24 -4.70 -3.04 19.98
N ARG A 25 -5.53 -2.13 19.45
CA ARG A 25 -6.47 -2.45 18.37
C ARG A 25 -6.07 -1.77 17.07
N ILE A 26 -5.93 -2.56 16.01
CA ILE A 26 -5.54 -2.08 14.69
C ILE A 26 -6.66 -2.42 13.72
N GLY A 27 -7.29 -1.39 13.14
CA GLY A 27 -8.27 -1.53 12.08
C GLY A 27 -7.59 -1.71 10.73
N LEU A 28 -8.17 -2.53 9.85
CA LEU A 28 -7.76 -2.63 8.46
C LEU A 28 -8.97 -2.36 7.57
N VAL A 29 -8.87 -1.36 6.69
CA VAL A 29 -9.85 -1.06 5.64
C VAL A 29 -9.22 -1.48 4.33
N LEU A 30 -9.74 -2.56 3.73
CA LEU A 30 -9.10 -3.20 2.56
C LEU A 30 -10.14 -3.46 1.47
N SER A 31 -9.74 -3.32 0.21
CA SER A 31 -10.59 -3.65 -0.94
C SER A 31 -10.62 -5.18 -1.16
N LEU A 32 -11.43 -5.92 -0.39
CA LEU A 32 -11.50 -7.38 -0.46
C LEU A 32 -12.43 -7.88 -1.57
N THR A 33 -13.38 -7.04 -1.96
CA THR A 33 -14.31 -7.29 -3.07
C THR A 33 -14.28 -6.13 -4.07
N GLY A 34 -14.97 -6.30 -5.21
CA GLY A 34 -15.01 -5.30 -6.27
C GLY A 34 -13.74 -5.30 -7.15
N PRO A 35 -13.56 -4.26 -7.99
CA PRO A 35 -12.49 -4.21 -9.01
C PRO A 35 -11.07 -4.21 -8.47
N ALA A 36 -10.87 -3.87 -7.19
CA ALA A 36 -9.55 -3.84 -6.55
C ALA A 36 -9.28 -5.06 -5.64
N ALA A 37 -10.10 -6.10 -5.68
CA ALA A 37 -9.96 -7.27 -4.80
C ALA A 37 -8.58 -7.95 -4.90
N SER A 38 -7.96 -7.94 -6.08
CA SER A 38 -6.60 -8.48 -6.29
C SER A 38 -5.51 -7.75 -5.50
N LEU A 39 -5.81 -6.57 -4.94
CA LEU A 39 -4.93 -5.77 -4.08
C LEU A 39 -5.20 -6.04 -2.60
N GLY A 40 -6.48 -6.05 -2.21
CA GLY A 40 -6.89 -6.18 -0.81
C GLY A 40 -6.75 -7.61 -0.27
N ILE A 41 -6.99 -8.64 -1.08
CA ILE A 41 -6.89 -10.04 -0.65
C ILE A 41 -5.48 -10.40 -0.12
N PRO A 42 -4.37 -10.15 -0.85
CA PRO A 42 -3.03 -10.41 -0.30
C PRO A 42 -2.69 -9.52 0.90
N ALA A 43 -3.25 -8.32 1.00
CA ALA A 43 -3.11 -7.46 2.17
C ALA A 43 -3.77 -8.09 3.42
N ARG A 44 -5.02 -8.58 3.29
CA ARG A 44 -5.72 -9.32 4.35
C ARG A 44 -4.95 -10.56 4.77
N ASP A 45 -4.46 -11.33 3.81
CA ASP A 45 -3.75 -12.57 4.10
C ASP A 45 -2.45 -12.28 4.88
N THR A 46 -1.74 -11.21 4.52
CA THR A 46 -0.57 -10.75 5.28
C THR A 46 -0.93 -10.30 6.70
N ALA A 47 -2.10 -9.72 6.93
CA ALA A 47 -2.53 -9.32 8.28
C ALA A 47 -2.56 -10.50 9.24
N THR A 48 -2.77 -11.73 8.76
CA THR A 48 -2.72 -12.95 9.59
C THR A 48 -1.32 -13.31 10.07
N LEU A 49 -0.28 -12.81 9.39
CA LEU A 49 1.13 -13.02 9.71
C LEU A 49 1.70 -11.96 10.66
N LEU A 50 0.98 -10.86 10.90
CA LEU A 50 1.42 -9.78 11.76
C LEU A 50 1.52 -10.22 13.22
N PRO A 51 2.40 -9.58 14.03
CA PRO A 51 2.59 -9.93 15.44
C PRO A 51 1.30 -9.87 16.24
N LYS A 52 1.01 -10.89 17.02
CA LYS A 52 -0.14 -10.94 17.96
C LYS A 52 0.16 -10.27 19.31
N GLN A 53 1.41 -9.89 19.52
CA GLN A 53 1.87 -9.13 20.69
C GLN A 53 2.89 -8.08 20.25
N ILE A 54 2.77 -6.87 20.75
CA ILE A 54 3.71 -5.77 20.50
C ILE A 54 3.95 -5.04 21.83
N GLY A 55 5.21 -4.89 22.21
CA GLY A 55 5.59 -4.21 23.45
C GLY A 55 4.98 -4.84 24.71
N GLY A 56 4.72 -6.16 24.71
CA GLY A 56 4.09 -6.88 25.79
C GLY A 56 2.57 -6.81 25.83
N GLN A 57 1.93 -6.03 24.95
CA GLN A 57 0.49 -5.93 24.81
C GLN A 57 -0.03 -6.88 23.73
N SER A 58 -1.20 -7.49 23.96
CA SER A 58 -1.91 -8.23 22.90
C SER A 58 -2.38 -7.27 21.81
N VAL A 59 -2.41 -7.76 20.55
CA VAL A 59 -2.88 -6.98 19.39
C VAL A 59 -4.10 -7.66 18.77
N GLU A 60 -5.15 -6.88 18.56
CA GLU A 60 -6.33 -7.27 17.80
C GLU A 60 -6.32 -6.59 16.44
N TYR A 61 -6.52 -7.36 15.37
CA TYR A 61 -6.65 -6.88 14.00
C TYR A 61 -8.10 -7.02 13.54
N ILE A 62 -8.75 -5.89 13.23
CA ILE A 62 -10.15 -5.82 12.80
C ILE A 62 -10.18 -5.46 11.33
N VAL A 63 -10.60 -6.40 10.47
CA VAL A 63 -10.59 -6.23 9.00
C VAL A 63 -12.00 -5.93 8.50
N LEU A 64 -12.15 -4.84 7.74
CA LEU A 64 -13.36 -4.44 7.05
C LEU A 64 -13.11 -4.36 5.54
N ASP A 65 -14.14 -4.67 4.75
CA ASP A 65 -14.10 -4.65 3.28
C ASP A 65 -14.71 -3.36 2.75
N ASP A 66 -13.88 -2.49 2.17
CA ASP A 66 -14.36 -1.26 1.53
C ASP A 66 -15.02 -1.49 0.16
N ALA A 67 -15.14 -2.73 -0.27
CA ALA A 67 -15.75 -3.14 -1.55
C ALA A 67 -15.22 -2.36 -2.78
N SER A 68 -14.02 -1.77 -2.70
CA SER A 68 -13.46 -0.84 -3.70
C SER A 68 -14.31 0.44 -3.87
N ASP A 69 -15.10 0.79 -2.86
CA ASP A 69 -16.02 1.94 -2.82
C ASP A 69 -15.58 2.97 -1.80
N THR A 70 -15.59 4.24 -2.22
CA THR A 70 -15.12 5.35 -1.38
C THR A 70 -16.07 5.65 -0.20
N THR A 71 -17.38 5.50 -0.41
CA THR A 71 -18.38 5.72 0.65
C THR A 71 -18.26 4.63 1.73
N GLN A 72 -18.11 3.38 1.30
CA GLN A 72 -17.92 2.25 2.21
C GLN A 72 -16.62 2.42 3.02
N ALA A 73 -15.51 2.83 2.39
CA ALA A 73 -14.25 3.08 3.07
C ALA A 73 -14.38 4.14 4.18
N VAL A 74 -15.14 5.21 3.92
CA VAL A 74 -15.44 6.25 4.93
C VAL A 74 -16.29 5.69 6.08
N GLN A 75 -17.32 4.89 5.78
CA GLN A 75 -18.18 4.27 6.80
C GLN A 75 -17.39 3.29 7.67
N ASP A 76 -16.59 2.45 7.07
CA ASP A 76 -15.74 1.48 7.77
C ASP A 76 -14.72 2.18 8.67
N THR A 77 -14.10 3.26 8.19
CA THR A 77 -13.18 4.07 8.99
C THR A 77 -13.87 4.68 10.21
N LYS A 78 -15.06 5.24 10.03
CA LYS A 78 -15.87 5.78 11.14
C LYS A 78 -16.20 4.69 12.17
N LYS A 79 -16.63 3.52 11.70
CA LYS A 79 -16.97 2.37 12.54
C LYS A 79 -15.76 1.90 13.36
N LEU A 80 -14.60 1.76 12.73
CA LEU A 80 -13.36 1.36 13.43
C LEU A 80 -13.00 2.34 14.53
N ILE A 81 -13.15 3.65 14.29
CA ILE A 81 -12.81 4.68 15.28
C ILE A 81 -13.85 4.78 16.40
N SER A 82 -15.15 4.89 16.04
CA SER A 82 -16.22 5.19 17.00
C SER A 82 -16.75 3.99 17.76
N GLU A 83 -16.79 2.81 17.13
CA GLU A 83 -17.37 1.60 17.74
C GLU A 83 -16.29 0.61 18.20
N ASN A 84 -15.25 0.40 17.38
CA ASN A 84 -14.18 -0.54 17.70
C ASN A 84 -13.04 0.11 18.50
N HIS A 85 -12.98 1.44 18.58
CA HIS A 85 -11.99 2.20 19.34
C HIS A 85 -10.55 1.81 18.99
N VAL A 86 -10.24 1.73 17.68
CA VAL A 86 -8.91 1.35 17.21
C VAL A 86 -7.85 2.41 17.52
N ASP A 87 -6.63 1.97 17.74
CA ASP A 87 -5.46 2.81 17.99
C ASP A 87 -4.76 3.29 16.72
N ALA A 88 -4.89 2.50 15.64
CA ALA A 88 -4.37 2.82 14.32
C ALA A 88 -5.21 2.15 13.23
N ILE A 89 -5.08 2.66 11.99
CA ILE A 89 -5.71 2.07 10.81
C ILE A 89 -4.63 1.77 9.75
N ILE A 90 -4.71 0.60 9.12
CA ILE A 90 -3.97 0.23 7.92
C ILE A 90 -4.96 0.22 6.74
N GLY A 91 -4.63 0.91 5.65
CA GLY A 91 -5.48 0.95 4.44
C GLY A 91 -5.71 2.39 3.94
N SER A 92 -6.49 2.57 2.88
CA SER A 92 -7.08 1.56 2.00
C SER A 92 -6.07 1.04 0.97
N SER A 93 -6.49 0.01 0.21
CA SER A 93 -5.65 -0.55 -0.87
C SER A 93 -5.59 0.36 -2.11
N ILE A 94 -6.48 1.36 -2.23
CA ILE A 94 -6.59 2.24 -3.42
C ILE A 94 -6.60 3.72 -3.05
N THR A 95 -6.07 4.52 -3.98
CA THR A 95 -5.90 5.97 -3.79
C THR A 95 -7.20 6.73 -3.49
N PRO A 96 -8.31 6.58 -4.24
CA PRO A 96 -9.52 7.34 -3.94
C PRO A 96 -10.06 7.06 -2.53
N ASN A 97 -10.05 5.81 -2.08
CA ASN A 97 -10.51 5.44 -0.75
C ASN A 97 -9.59 6.02 0.34
N SER A 98 -8.26 5.87 0.18
CA SER A 98 -7.30 6.44 1.13
C SER A 98 -7.45 7.96 1.27
N LEU A 99 -7.68 8.68 0.16
CA LEU A 99 -7.91 10.13 0.20
C LEU A 99 -9.20 10.50 0.95
N ALA A 100 -10.27 9.74 0.75
CA ALA A 100 -11.55 9.98 1.43
C ALA A 100 -11.51 9.70 2.94
N MET A 101 -10.61 8.83 3.38
CA MET A 101 -10.42 8.49 4.79
C MET A 101 -9.69 9.57 5.60
N ILE A 102 -8.94 10.48 4.94
CA ILE A 102 -8.06 11.46 5.61
C ILE A 102 -8.81 12.31 6.64
N ASP A 103 -9.94 12.87 6.26
CA ASP A 103 -10.73 13.73 7.16
C ASP A 103 -11.22 12.94 8.38
N VAL A 104 -11.67 11.71 8.16
CA VAL A 104 -12.22 10.86 9.24
C VAL A 104 -11.15 10.48 10.25
N VAL A 105 -9.93 10.10 9.80
CA VAL A 105 -8.85 9.74 10.72
C VAL A 105 -8.29 10.96 11.46
N ALA A 106 -8.25 12.11 10.81
CA ALA A 106 -7.82 13.37 11.43
C ALA A 106 -8.81 13.82 12.52
N ASP A 107 -10.11 13.83 12.22
CA ASP A 107 -11.17 14.18 13.18
C ASP A 107 -11.19 13.20 14.37
N GLY A 108 -10.95 11.91 14.09
CA GLY A 108 -10.83 10.85 15.09
C GLY A 108 -9.48 10.81 15.83
N THR A 109 -8.53 11.68 15.49
CA THR A 109 -7.16 11.68 16.04
C THR A 109 -6.54 10.29 16.05
N THR A 110 -6.68 9.55 14.94
CA THR A 110 -6.25 8.15 14.80
C THR A 110 -5.24 8.04 13.65
N PRO A 111 -3.99 7.59 13.89
CA PRO A 111 -3.00 7.45 12.82
C PRO A 111 -3.43 6.40 11.79
N MET A 112 -3.24 6.71 10.51
CA MET A 112 -3.51 5.83 9.38
C MET A 112 -2.23 5.58 8.59
N ILE A 113 -2.00 4.32 8.20
CA ILE A 113 -0.92 3.91 7.28
C ILE A 113 -1.58 3.40 6.01
N SER A 114 -1.58 4.23 4.96
CA SER A 114 -2.17 3.91 3.65
C SER A 114 -1.33 2.89 2.88
N LEU A 115 -2.01 2.01 2.13
CA LEU A 115 -1.42 1.04 1.20
C LEU A 115 -1.52 1.50 -0.27
N ALA A 116 -1.82 2.77 -0.51
CA ALA A 116 -2.01 3.34 -1.84
C ALA A 116 -0.86 4.30 -2.25
N SER A 117 -0.71 4.53 -3.56
CA SER A 117 0.51 5.11 -4.14
C SER A 117 0.58 6.64 -4.11
N SER A 118 -0.55 7.35 -4.25
CA SER A 118 -0.53 8.80 -4.47
C SER A 118 0.19 9.57 -3.36
N ALA A 119 1.08 10.48 -3.75
CA ALA A 119 1.72 11.42 -2.83
C ALA A 119 0.71 12.34 -2.14
N LYS A 120 -0.41 12.66 -2.80
CA LYS A 120 -1.48 13.51 -2.22
C LYS A 120 -2.12 12.93 -0.94
N ILE A 121 -1.90 11.67 -0.66
CA ILE A 121 -2.36 11.04 0.59
C ILE A 121 -1.60 11.61 1.79
N ILE A 122 -0.31 11.91 1.62
CA ILE A 122 0.58 12.39 2.69
C ILE A 122 1.13 13.79 2.45
N GLU A 123 1.04 14.33 1.23
CA GLU A 123 1.66 15.60 0.84
C GLU A 123 0.62 16.63 0.35
N PRO A 124 0.84 17.92 0.71
CA PRO A 124 1.75 18.38 1.76
C PRO A 124 1.28 17.94 3.14
N VAL A 125 2.18 17.73 4.10
CA VAL A 125 1.79 17.43 5.48
C VAL A 125 1.13 18.68 6.07
N ASP A 126 -0.18 18.64 6.17
CA ASP A 126 -1.04 19.65 6.79
C ASP A 126 -1.66 19.11 8.09
N ALA A 127 -2.54 19.86 8.74
CA ALA A 127 -3.18 19.46 9.99
C ALA A 127 -3.92 18.11 9.90
N LYS A 128 -4.45 17.74 8.73
CA LYS A 128 -5.16 16.46 8.51
C LYS A 128 -4.18 15.35 8.15
N ARG A 129 -3.28 15.58 7.17
CA ARG A 129 -2.27 14.60 6.73
C ARG A 129 -1.20 14.33 7.79
N HIS A 130 -1.11 15.16 8.81
CA HIS A 130 -0.33 14.91 10.02
C HIS A 130 -0.67 13.56 10.70
N TRP A 131 -1.87 13.02 10.45
CA TRP A 131 -2.32 11.72 10.94
C TRP A 131 -2.12 10.58 9.94
N VAL A 132 -1.55 10.86 8.77
CA VAL A 132 -1.52 9.90 7.65
C VAL A 132 -0.09 9.61 7.22
N PHE A 133 0.22 8.32 7.18
CA PHE A 133 1.47 7.72 6.70
C PHE A 133 1.18 6.79 5.54
N LYS A 134 2.21 6.28 4.88
CA LYS A 134 2.04 5.25 3.85
C LYS A 134 3.28 4.37 3.72
N THR A 135 3.12 3.17 3.16
CA THR A 135 4.21 2.22 2.89
C THR A 135 4.57 2.09 1.39
N PRO A 136 3.65 2.22 0.41
CA PRO A 136 4.04 2.17 -0.99
C PRO A 136 4.83 3.41 -1.41
N GLN A 137 5.68 3.25 -2.40
CA GLN A 137 6.38 4.34 -3.08
C GLN A 137 5.38 5.36 -3.64
N THR A 138 5.82 6.62 -3.82
CA THR A 138 4.97 7.66 -4.41
C THR A 138 4.88 7.53 -5.93
N ASP A 139 3.81 8.07 -6.51
CA ASP A 139 3.64 8.19 -7.96
C ASP A 139 4.83 8.92 -8.61
N ALA A 140 5.38 9.95 -7.92
CA ALA A 140 6.55 10.69 -8.37
C ALA A 140 7.80 9.81 -8.49
N MET A 141 8.07 8.98 -7.47
CA MET A 141 9.19 8.03 -7.49
C MET A 141 9.06 7.05 -8.68
N MET A 142 7.86 6.57 -8.94
CA MET A 142 7.60 5.59 -9.98
C MET A 142 7.61 6.22 -11.37
N ALA A 143 7.02 7.40 -11.55
CA ALA A 143 7.04 8.12 -12.82
C ALA A 143 8.47 8.53 -13.21
N SER A 144 9.31 8.95 -12.26
CA SER A 144 10.71 9.26 -12.55
C SER A 144 11.48 8.03 -13.04
N ALA A 145 11.22 6.83 -12.48
CA ALA A 145 11.86 5.60 -12.95
C ALA A 145 11.45 5.23 -14.38
N ILE A 146 10.18 5.42 -14.73
CA ILE A 146 9.68 5.21 -16.09
C ILE A 146 10.39 6.17 -17.04
N ALA A 147 10.45 7.46 -16.71
CA ALA A 147 11.06 8.47 -17.56
C ALA A 147 12.56 8.24 -17.75
N GLU A 148 13.29 7.90 -16.68
CA GLU A 148 14.70 7.51 -16.73
C GLU A 148 14.90 6.32 -17.70
N HIS A 149 14.16 5.22 -17.53
CA HIS A 149 14.27 4.03 -18.35
C HIS A 149 13.84 4.28 -19.80
N ALA A 150 12.75 5.01 -20.04
CA ALA A 150 12.26 5.36 -21.37
C ALA A 150 13.28 6.24 -22.12
N SER A 151 13.90 7.20 -21.44
CA SER A 151 14.95 8.06 -21.99
C SER A 151 16.16 7.26 -22.49
N THR A 152 16.63 6.26 -21.71
CA THR A 152 17.75 5.39 -22.13
C THR A 152 17.39 4.50 -23.34
N ARG A 153 16.10 4.30 -23.62
CA ARG A 153 15.58 3.55 -24.78
C ARG A 153 15.30 4.45 -25.98
N GLY A 154 15.62 5.74 -25.90
CA GLY A 154 15.45 6.70 -26.99
C GLY A 154 14.01 7.16 -27.24
N VAL A 155 13.09 6.94 -26.29
CA VAL A 155 11.69 7.38 -26.37
C VAL A 155 11.62 8.90 -26.50
N LYS A 156 10.84 9.40 -27.47
CA LYS A 156 10.59 10.82 -27.72
C LYS A 156 9.12 11.21 -27.50
N THR A 157 8.21 10.27 -27.78
CA THR A 157 6.77 10.48 -27.67
C THR A 157 6.13 9.49 -26.73
N VAL A 158 5.30 10.00 -25.83
CA VAL A 158 4.62 9.20 -24.78
C VAL A 158 3.12 9.44 -24.85
N ALA A 159 2.35 8.37 -24.88
CA ALA A 159 0.93 8.43 -24.63
C ALA A 159 0.60 7.85 -23.25
N PHE A 160 -0.51 8.31 -22.67
CA PHE A 160 -1.00 7.83 -21.38
C PHE A 160 -2.41 7.27 -21.51
N ILE A 161 -2.67 6.16 -20.81
CA ILE A 161 -4.00 5.65 -20.57
C ILE A 161 -4.13 5.28 -19.10
N GLY A 162 -5.10 5.86 -18.38
CA GLY A 162 -5.23 5.67 -16.94
C GLY A 162 -6.66 5.51 -16.47
N GLN A 163 -6.82 5.03 -15.24
CA GLN A 163 -8.12 4.96 -14.58
C GLN A 163 -8.69 6.38 -14.40
N ALA A 164 -10.00 6.52 -14.61
CA ALA A 164 -10.75 7.78 -14.44
C ALA A 164 -11.03 8.02 -12.95
N ASP A 165 -9.98 8.05 -12.14
CA ASP A 165 -10.04 8.26 -10.70
C ASP A 165 -8.78 8.99 -10.18
N ALA A 166 -8.72 9.22 -8.88
CA ALA A 166 -7.61 9.94 -8.27
C ALA A 166 -6.23 9.29 -8.52
N LEU A 167 -6.13 7.95 -8.66
CA LEU A 167 -4.89 7.28 -9.02
C LEU A 167 -4.44 7.67 -10.43
N GLY A 168 -5.32 7.53 -11.42
CA GLY A 168 -4.99 7.85 -12.82
C GLY A 168 -4.59 9.31 -12.98
N GLU A 169 -5.28 10.24 -12.32
CA GLU A 169 -4.98 11.66 -12.41
C GLU A 169 -3.67 12.05 -11.72
N THR A 170 -3.40 11.53 -10.52
CA THR A 170 -2.14 11.85 -9.82
C THR A 170 -0.95 11.26 -10.53
N PHE A 171 -1.08 10.03 -11.04
CA PHE A 171 0.00 9.38 -11.78
C PHE A 171 0.26 10.07 -13.14
N TYR A 172 -0.81 10.47 -13.87
CA TYR A 172 -0.68 11.26 -15.11
C TYR A 172 0.12 12.55 -14.90
N ALA A 173 -0.20 13.30 -13.84
CA ALA A 173 0.49 14.54 -13.54
C ALA A 173 2.01 14.34 -13.36
N GLU A 174 2.40 13.27 -12.65
CA GLU A 174 3.82 12.96 -12.45
C GLU A 174 4.47 12.41 -13.74
N VAL A 175 3.78 11.57 -14.52
CA VAL A 175 4.28 11.09 -15.81
C VAL A 175 4.52 12.27 -16.78
N ALA A 176 3.58 13.20 -16.89
CA ALA A 176 3.72 14.37 -17.75
C ALA A 176 4.89 15.28 -17.33
N LYS A 177 5.05 15.50 -16.03
CA LYS A 177 6.15 16.27 -15.44
C LYS A 177 7.51 15.63 -15.76
N PHE A 178 7.67 14.34 -15.50
CA PHE A 178 8.95 13.65 -15.76
C PHE A 178 9.20 13.42 -17.25
N ALA A 179 8.18 13.24 -18.08
CA ALA A 179 8.33 13.22 -19.53
C ALA A 179 8.92 14.56 -20.04
N GLN A 180 8.40 15.68 -19.57
CA GLN A 180 8.93 17.01 -19.89
C GLN A 180 10.39 17.18 -19.44
N LEU A 181 10.72 16.75 -18.22
CA LEU A 181 12.10 16.83 -17.68
C LEU A 181 13.10 16.01 -18.50
N HIS A 182 12.65 14.92 -19.13
CA HIS A 182 13.46 14.07 -20.01
C HIS A 182 13.27 14.37 -21.50
N HIS A 183 12.72 15.55 -21.85
CA HIS A 183 12.51 15.99 -23.23
C HIS A 183 11.65 15.05 -24.08
N MET A 184 10.70 14.36 -23.46
CA MET A 184 9.69 13.55 -24.12
C MET A 184 8.38 14.32 -24.23
N GLN A 185 7.70 14.18 -25.39
CA GLN A 185 6.42 14.84 -25.65
C GLN A 185 5.25 13.92 -25.27
N MET A 186 4.31 14.44 -24.48
CA MET A 186 3.00 13.79 -24.27
C MET A 186 2.13 14.02 -25.52
N VAL A 187 1.80 12.94 -26.26
CA VAL A 187 1.05 13.02 -27.53
C VAL A 187 -0.42 12.61 -27.40
N ALA A 188 -0.79 11.86 -26.38
CA ALA A 188 -2.19 11.51 -26.07
C ALA A 188 -2.37 11.24 -24.59
N SER A 189 -3.61 11.42 -24.09
CA SER A 189 -3.95 11.11 -22.70
C SER A 189 -5.42 10.71 -22.60
N GLU A 190 -5.68 9.43 -22.36
CA GLU A 190 -7.02 8.82 -22.32
C GLU A 190 -7.35 8.26 -20.94
N ARG A 191 -8.65 8.11 -20.66
CA ARG A 191 -9.16 7.58 -19.38
C ARG A 191 -10.14 6.45 -19.59
N PHE A 192 -10.21 5.53 -18.61
CA PHE A 192 -11.21 4.47 -18.55
C PHE A 192 -11.64 4.21 -17.10
N ASN A 193 -12.86 3.73 -16.90
CA ASN A 193 -13.33 3.36 -15.57
C ASN A 193 -12.85 1.95 -15.18
N ARG A 194 -12.68 1.69 -13.89
CA ARG A 194 -12.27 0.35 -13.39
C ARG A 194 -13.19 -0.77 -13.82
N THR A 195 -14.45 -0.45 -14.10
CA THR A 195 -15.52 -1.39 -14.49
C THR A 195 -15.76 -1.43 -15.99
N ASP A 196 -15.03 -0.66 -16.79
CA ASP A 196 -15.21 -0.67 -18.25
C ASP A 196 -14.82 -2.04 -18.82
N PRO A 197 -15.66 -2.64 -19.68
CA PRO A 197 -15.37 -3.96 -20.26
C PRO A 197 -14.40 -3.86 -21.46
N SER A 198 -14.13 -2.65 -21.97
CA SER A 198 -13.28 -2.40 -23.13
C SER A 198 -12.66 -1.02 -23.09
N VAL A 199 -11.45 -0.92 -23.62
CA VAL A 199 -10.70 0.35 -23.81
C VAL A 199 -10.35 0.60 -25.28
N THR A 200 -11.07 -0.06 -26.19
CA THR A 200 -10.77 -0.01 -27.65
C THR A 200 -10.81 1.41 -28.20
N GLY A 201 -11.80 2.22 -27.81
CA GLY A 201 -11.92 3.62 -28.26
C GLY A 201 -10.72 4.48 -27.84
N GLN A 202 -10.30 4.34 -26.59
CA GLN A 202 -9.14 5.03 -26.03
C GLN A 202 -7.85 4.61 -26.74
N VAL A 203 -7.67 3.29 -26.92
CA VAL A 203 -6.49 2.73 -27.59
C VAL A 203 -6.40 3.21 -29.05
N LEU A 204 -7.49 3.26 -29.80
CA LEU A 204 -7.47 3.75 -31.19
C LEU A 204 -7.03 5.22 -31.27
N LYS A 205 -7.48 6.07 -30.34
CA LYS A 205 -7.04 7.48 -30.28
C LYS A 205 -5.53 7.58 -29.98
N ILE A 206 -5.03 6.75 -29.06
CA ILE A 206 -3.59 6.68 -28.75
C ILE A 206 -2.81 6.24 -29.98
N LEU A 207 -3.21 5.17 -30.65
CA LEU A 207 -2.49 4.63 -31.82
C LEU A 207 -2.44 5.62 -33.00
N ALA A 208 -3.46 6.47 -33.15
CA ALA A 208 -3.46 7.53 -34.15
C ALA A 208 -2.35 8.58 -33.96
N THR A 209 -1.76 8.69 -32.78
CA THR A 209 -0.63 9.60 -32.48
C THR A 209 0.75 8.96 -32.66
N HIS A 210 0.81 7.69 -32.98
CA HIS A 210 2.05 6.92 -33.18
C HIS A 210 3.09 7.08 -32.05
N PRO A 211 2.74 6.84 -30.75
CA PRO A 211 3.66 7.05 -29.64
C PRO A 211 4.77 5.98 -29.62
N ASP A 212 6.00 6.37 -29.22
CA ASP A 212 7.10 5.43 -28.96
C ASP A 212 6.82 4.57 -27.72
N ALA A 213 6.16 5.15 -26.72
CA ALA A 213 5.77 4.46 -25.49
C ALA A 213 4.35 4.80 -25.05
N VAL A 214 3.68 3.83 -24.41
CA VAL A 214 2.40 4.02 -23.73
C VAL A 214 2.59 3.73 -22.23
N VAL A 215 2.18 4.69 -21.39
CA VAL A 215 2.17 4.52 -19.92
C VAL A 215 0.76 4.23 -19.46
N VAL A 216 0.59 3.11 -18.74
CA VAL A 216 -0.68 2.64 -18.19
C VAL A 216 -0.75 3.02 -16.71
N GLY A 217 -1.58 4.01 -16.37
CA GLY A 217 -1.82 4.49 -15.00
C GLY A 217 -3.03 3.81 -14.36
N ALA A 218 -2.92 2.52 -14.05
CA ALA A 218 -4.02 1.72 -13.53
C ALA A 218 -3.54 0.68 -12.51
N ALA A 219 -4.43 0.22 -11.63
CA ALA A 219 -4.11 -0.76 -10.60
C ALA A 219 -5.04 -1.97 -10.63
N GLY A 220 -4.52 -3.11 -10.16
CA GLY A 220 -5.24 -4.38 -10.13
C GLY A 220 -5.47 -5.00 -11.49
N THR A 221 -6.36 -5.99 -11.54
CA THR A 221 -6.65 -6.73 -12.77
C THR A 221 -7.27 -5.89 -13.90
N PRO A 222 -8.05 -4.82 -13.66
CA PRO A 222 -8.54 -3.94 -14.73
C PRO A 222 -7.43 -3.30 -15.57
N ALA A 223 -6.23 -3.13 -15.01
CA ALA A 223 -5.08 -2.58 -15.73
C ALA A 223 -4.64 -3.44 -16.94
N ALA A 224 -5.00 -4.73 -16.96
CA ALA A 224 -4.67 -5.65 -18.04
C ALA A 224 -5.40 -5.35 -19.37
N LEU A 225 -6.51 -4.63 -19.33
CA LEU A 225 -7.27 -4.27 -20.55
C LEU A 225 -6.41 -3.45 -21.53
N SER A 226 -5.65 -2.49 -21.03
CA SER A 226 -4.87 -1.58 -21.87
C SER A 226 -3.76 -2.28 -22.66
N PRO A 227 -2.83 -3.05 -22.05
CA PRO A 227 -1.78 -3.75 -22.81
C PRO A 227 -2.37 -4.80 -23.76
N LYS A 228 -3.41 -5.54 -23.36
CA LYS A 228 -4.09 -6.52 -24.23
C LYS A 228 -4.62 -5.83 -25.48
N THR A 229 -5.43 -4.78 -25.32
CA THR A 229 -6.01 -4.07 -26.47
C THR A 229 -4.93 -3.40 -27.34
N LEU A 230 -3.86 -2.85 -26.74
CA LEU A 230 -2.72 -2.31 -27.49
C LEU A 230 -2.06 -3.39 -28.38
N ARG A 231 -1.77 -4.57 -27.81
CA ARG A 231 -1.15 -5.69 -28.56
C ARG A 231 -2.08 -6.27 -29.63
N GLU A 232 -3.37 -6.46 -29.30
CA GLU A 232 -4.40 -6.90 -30.27
C GLU A 232 -4.53 -5.94 -31.46
N ARG A 233 -4.34 -4.63 -31.26
CA ARG A 233 -4.32 -3.59 -32.31
C ARG A 233 -2.96 -3.39 -32.97
N GLY A 234 -2.01 -4.26 -32.67
CA GLY A 234 -0.70 -4.30 -33.37
C GLY A 234 0.34 -3.32 -32.85
N TYR A 235 0.12 -2.68 -31.69
CA TYR A 235 1.13 -1.79 -31.11
C TYR A 235 2.42 -2.56 -30.76
N LYS A 236 3.57 -2.06 -31.25
CA LYS A 236 4.89 -2.67 -31.05
C LYS A 236 5.82 -1.84 -30.17
N GLY A 237 5.42 -0.62 -29.81
CA GLY A 237 6.20 0.26 -28.96
C GLY A 237 6.27 -0.22 -27.50
N LEU A 238 6.98 0.53 -26.66
CA LEU A 238 7.16 0.21 -25.26
C LEU A 238 5.86 0.43 -24.47
N ILE A 239 5.57 -0.46 -23.53
CA ILE A 239 4.44 -0.31 -22.61
C ILE A 239 5.01 -0.29 -21.19
N TYR A 240 4.66 0.73 -20.43
CA TYR A 240 4.98 0.88 -19.01
C TYR A 240 3.72 0.83 -18.18
N HIS A 241 3.81 0.22 -17.00
CA HIS A 241 2.77 0.25 -15.97
C HIS A 241 3.25 1.02 -14.75
N ASN A 242 2.33 1.53 -13.94
CA ASN A 242 2.67 1.90 -12.57
C ASN A 242 2.79 0.63 -11.70
N HIS A 243 3.29 0.78 -10.48
CA HIS A 243 3.46 -0.35 -9.54
C HIS A 243 2.15 -0.94 -8.99
N GLY A 244 0.99 -0.34 -9.28
CA GLY A 244 -0.34 -0.84 -8.92
C GLY A 244 -0.71 -2.19 -9.55
N VAL A 245 0.10 -2.70 -10.48
CA VAL A 245 -0.06 -4.03 -11.09
C VAL A 245 0.82 -5.10 -10.43
N GLY A 246 1.54 -4.79 -9.37
CA GLY A 246 2.51 -5.68 -8.72
C GLY A 246 1.87 -6.86 -7.97
N ASN A 247 1.07 -7.69 -8.65
CA ASN A 247 0.43 -8.89 -8.12
C ASN A 247 0.27 -9.97 -9.20
N ASN A 248 0.17 -11.24 -8.77
CA ASN A 248 0.10 -12.37 -9.70
C ASN A 248 -1.23 -12.50 -10.44
N ASP A 249 -2.33 -11.98 -9.88
CA ASP A 249 -3.61 -11.95 -10.60
C ASP A 249 -3.54 -11.07 -11.84
N PHE A 250 -2.81 -9.96 -11.79
CA PHE A 250 -2.55 -9.15 -12.97
C PHE A 250 -1.78 -9.95 -14.02
N LEU A 251 -0.68 -10.66 -13.64
CA LEU A 251 0.07 -11.49 -14.58
C LEU A 251 -0.80 -12.57 -15.22
N ARG A 252 -1.64 -13.23 -14.42
CA ARG A 252 -2.57 -14.27 -14.91
C ARG A 252 -3.61 -13.71 -15.89
N VAL A 253 -4.20 -12.55 -15.58
CA VAL A 253 -5.23 -11.93 -16.42
C VAL A 253 -4.63 -11.34 -17.70
N CYS A 254 -3.47 -10.71 -17.61
CA CYS A 254 -2.79 -10.11 -18.76
C CYS A 254 -2.19 -11.16 -19.69
N GLY A 255 -1.66 -12.25 -19.13
CA GLY A 255 -1.10 -13.36 -19.90
C GLY A 255 0.07 -12.95 -20.78
N ALA A 256 0.10 -13.48 -22.01
CA ALA A 256 1.17 -13.25 -22.99
C ALA A 256 1.24 -11.78 -23.46
N ASP A 257 0.13 -11.06 -23.44
CA ASP A 257 0.05 -9.67 -23.94
C ASP A 257 0.89 -8.69 -23.11
N CYS A 258 1.19 -9.03 -21.85
CA CYS A 258 2.10 -8.26 -21.02
C CYS A 258 3.59 -8.61 -21.19
N THR A 259 3.94 -9.63 -21.94
CA THR A 259 5.35 -9.96 -22.19
C THR A 259 6.06 -8.79 -22.88
N GLY A 260 7.23 -8.39 -22.35
CA GLY A 260 7.99 -7.23 -22.83
C GLY A 260 7.44 -5.87 -22.37
N THR A 261 6.54 -5.84 -21.38
CA THR A 261 6.13 -4.61 -20.72
C THR A 261 6.95 -4.38 -19.45
N PHE A 262 7.07 -3.11 -19.03
CA PHE A 262 7.92 -2.69 -17.95
C PHE A 262 7.11 -2.02 -16.84
N LEU A 263 7.62 -2.07 -15.61
CA LEU A 263 7.12 -1.28 -14.49
C LEU A 263 8.23 -0.98 -13.48
N PRO A 264 8.22 0.20 -12.86
CA PRO A 264 8.91 0.37 -11.60
C PRO A 264 8.13 -0.37 -10.53
N ALA A 265 8.81 -1.11 -9.66
CA ALA A 265 8.16 -2.01 -8.72
C ALA A 265 8.80 -1.95 -7.34
N SER A 266 8.05 -2.44 -6.34
CA SER A 266 8.59 -2.80 -5.04
C SER A 266 9.67 -3.89 -5.21
N PRO A 267 10.81 -3.77 -4.51
CA PRO A 267 11.87 -4.77 -4.50
C PRO A 267 11.40 -6.19 -4.17
N VAL A 268 10.32 -6.35 -3.41
CA VAL A 268 9.79 -7.66 -3.01
C VAL A 268 9.48 -8.58 -4.19
N LEU A 269 9.00 -8.02 -5.32
CA LEU A 269 8.62 -8.83 -6.49
C LEU A 269 9.81 -9.55 -7.13
N VAL A 270 11.01 -9.06 -6.92
CA VAL A 270 12.25 -9.59 -7.51
C VAL A 270 13.36 -9.77 -6.46
N ALA A 271 13.01 -9.94 -5.20
CA ALA A 271 13.96 -9.96 -4.07
C ALA A 271 15.12 -10.93 -4.27
N ALA A 272 14.87 -12.13 -4.80
CA ALA A 272 15.92 -13.13 -5.08
C ALA A 272 16.93 -12.66 -6.14
N GLN A 273 16.50 -11.79 -7.07
CA GLN A 273 17.30 -11.30 -8.19
C GLN A 273 18.09 -10.01 -7.85
N LEU A 274 17.81 -9.38 -6.71
CA LEU A 274 18.48 -8.15 -6.29
C LEU A 274 19.96 -8.39 -5.94
N PRO A 275 20.84 -7.37 -6.05
CA PRO A 275 22.19 -7.41 -5.51
C PRO A 275 22.22 -7.82 -4.04
N ALA A 276 23.31 -8.45 -3.59
CA ALA A 276 23.41 -8.98 -2.22
C ALA A 276 23.34 -7.89 -1.14
N ASP A 277 23.81 -6.71 -1.46
CA ASP A 277 23.87 -5.52 -0.61
C ASP A 277 22.61 -4.63 -0.67
N HIS A 278 21.61 -5.02 -1.48
CA HIS A 278 20.36 -4.26 -1.56
C HIS A 278 19.64 -4.24 -0.20
N PRO A 279 19.30 -3.05 0.37
CA PRO A 279 18.82 -2.92 1.74
C PRO A 279 17.51 -3.71 2.03
N ALA A 280 16.64 -3.85 1.04
CA ALA A 280 15.37 -4.58 1.19
C ALA A 280 15.54 -6.11 1.09
N LYS A 281 16.61 -6.63 0.44
CA LYS A 281 16.69 -8.03 0.00
C LYS A 281 16.41 -9.04 1.11
N ARG A 282 17.07 -8.91 2.25
CA ARG A 282 16.95 -9.87 3.35
C ARG A 282 15.55 -9.93 3.92
N LEU A 283 14.94 -8.75 4.21
CA LEU A 283 13.60 -8.69 4.80
C LEU A 283 12.51 -9.04 3.79
N ALA A 284 12.70 -8.70 2.53
CA ALA A 284 11.81 -9.13 1.46
C ALA A 284 11.80 -10.65 1.30
N LEU A 285 12.95 -11.33 1.34
CA LEU A 285 13.04 -12.79 1.29
C LEU A 285 12.42 -13.46 2.52
N ASP A 286 12.59 -12.90 3.73
CA ASP A 286 11.93 -13.41 4.94
C ASP A 286 10.40 -13.30 4.83
N TYR A 287 9.89 -12.14 4.39
CA TYR A 287 8.46 -11.96 4.13
C TYR A 287 7.94 -12.96 3.08
N ILE A 288 8.63 -13.11 1.94
CA ILE A 288 8.27 -14.06 0.88
C ILE A 288 8.13 -15.47 1.45
N ALA A 289 9.12 -15.93 2.21
CA ALA A 289 9.09 -17.27 2.79
C ALA A 289 7.86 -17.49 3.70
N ARG A 290 7.51 -16.50 4.52
CA ARG A 290 6.32 -16.55 5.40
C ARG A 290 5.02 -16.53 4.61
N PHE A 291 4.91 -15.65 3.62
CA PHE A 291 3.70 -15.51 2.81
C PHE A 291 3.47 -16.73 1.92
N GLU A 292 4.53 -17.26 1.29
CA GLU A 292 4.43 -18.46 0.46
C GLU A 292 4.19 -19.74 1.27
N ALA A 293 4.63 -19.80 2.52
CA ALA A 293 4.22 -20.86 3.43
C ALA A 293 2.70 -20.87 3.70
N LEU A 294 2.06 -19.69 3.67
CA LEU A 294 0.62 -19.53 3.85
C LEU A 294 -0.18 -19.78 2.55
N ARG A 295 0.32 -19.29 1.41
CA ARG A 295 -0.44 -19.18 0.14
C ARG A 295 0.12 -19.97 -1.02
N GLY A 296 1.25 -20.63 -0.83
CA GLY A 296 1.96 -21.41 -1.84
C GLY A 296 3.01 -20.62 -2.61
N PRO A 297 3.93 -21.32 -3.29
CA PRO A 297 5.03 -20.70 -4.03
C PRO A 297 4.54 -19.75 -5.13
N GLY A 298 5.22 -18.61 -5.29
CA GLY A 298 4.92 -17.60 -6.30
C GLY A 298 3.68 -16.77 -6.02
N SER A 299 3.09 -16.84 -4.82
CA SER A 299 1.88 -16.09 -4.46
C SER A 299 2.13 -14.64 -4.02
N VAL A 300 3.38 -14.23 -3.88
CA VAL A 300 3.76 -12.91 -3.35
C VAL A 300 3.18 -11.76 -4.17
N SER A 301 2.70 -10.75 -3.46
CA SER A 301 2.17 -9.49 -4.00
C SER A 301 2.82 -8.31 -3.29
N ALA A 302 3.08 -7.23 -4.04
CA ALA A 302 3.54 -5.97 -3.44
C ALA A 302 2.55 -5.44 -2.38
N PHE A 303 1.24 -5.65 -2.58
CA PHE A 303 0.22 -5.19 -1.62
C PHE A 303 0.25 -5.94 -0.29
N GLY A 304 0.59 -7.23 -0.33
CA GLY A 304 0.87 -7.97 0.90
C GLY A 304 2.10 -7.39 1.63
N SER A 305 3.19 -7.12 0.90
CA SER A 305 4.40 -6.55 1.52
C SER A 305 4.16 -5.15 2.10
N TYR A 306 3.35 -4.30 1.47
CA TYR A 306 2.97 -3.00 2.03
C TYR A 306 2.23 -3.13 3.36
N THR A 307 1.37 -4.14 3.49
CA THR A 307 0.70 -4.45 4.76
C THR A 307 1.68 -4.97 5.81
N TRP A 308 2.63 -5.81 5.40
CA TRP A 308 3.70 -6.27 6.28
C TRP A 308 4.52 -5.09 6.82
N ASP A 309 4.94 -4.18 5.95
CA ASP A 309 5.73 -3.01 6.32
C ASP A 309 4.95 -2.06 7.24
N ALA A 310 3.63 -1.89 7.00
CA ALA A 310 2.77 -1.14 7.92
C ALA A 310 2.72 -1.80 9.32
N GLY A 311 2.63 -3.13 9.38
CA GLY A 311 2.72 -3.88 10.62
C GLY A 311 4.08 -3.72 11.32
N MET A 312 5.18 -3.68 10.56
CA MET A 312 6.52 -3.47 11.11
C MET A 312 6.72 -2.05 11.63
N LEU A 313 6.16 -1.04 10.96
CA LEU A 313 6.10 0.34 11.46
C LEU A 313 5.38 0.41 12.80
N LEU A 314 4.21 -0.23 12.92
CA LEU A 314 3.47 -0.30 14.18
C LEU A 314 4.22 -1.09 15.24
N ASN A 315 4.88 -2.19 14.87
CA ASN A 315 5.71 -2.97 15.79
C ASN A 315 6.89 -2.17 16.35
N HIS A 316 7.41 -1.21 15.57
CA HIS A 316 8.44 -0.28 16.00
C HIS A 316 7.89 0.86 16.88
N ALA A 317 6.77 1.45 16.50
CA ALA A 317 6.24 2.67 17.12
C ALA A 317 5.43 2.42 18.41
N VAL A 318 4.65 1.31 18.47
CA VAL A 318 3.81 0.99 19.64
C VAL A 318 4.60 0.90 20.96
N PRO A 319 5.78 0.25 21.05
CA PRO A 319 6.54 0.23 22.30
C PRO A 319 7.00 1.62 22.77
N VAL A 320 7.17 2.56 21.84
CA VAL A 320 7.47 3.96 22.18
C VAL A 320 6.24 4.65 22.75
N ALA A 321 5.09 4.49 22.10
CA ALA A 321 3.82 5.08 22.52
C ALA A 321 3.37 4.55 23.91
N LEU A 322 3.59 3.27 24.21
CA LEU A 322 3.27 2.64 25.50
C LEU A 322 3.99 3.27 26.68
N LYS A 323 5.13 3.95 26.46
CA LYS A 323 5.82 4.69 27.53
C LYS A 323 5.10 5.97 27.92
N ALA A 324 4.24 6.51 27.06
CA ALA A 324 3.53 7.76 27.27
C ALA A 324 2.09 7.56 27.74
N ALA A 325 1.38 6.54 27.23
CA ALA A 325 -0.05 6.34 27.51
C ALA A 325 -0.48 4.88 27.28
N ALA A 326 -1.65 4.52 27.80
CA ALA A 326 -2.26 3.21 27.59
C ALA A 326 -3.04 3.16 26.26
N PRO A 327 -3.06 1.99 25.56
CA PRO A 327 -3.89 1.77 24.38
C PRO A 327 -5.37 2.11 24.61
N GLY A 328 -6.07 2.48 23.54
CA GLY A 328 -7.48 2.89 23.59
C GLY A 328 -7.70 4.36 23.96
N THR A 329 -6.64 5.12 24.30
CA THR A 329 -6.75 6.53 24.69
C THR A 329 -6.32 7.49 23.58
N PRO A 330 -6.87 8.71 23.51
CA PRO A 330 -6.39 9.73 22.56
C PRO A 330 -4.91 10.09 22.75
N GLU A 331 -4.41 10.03 23.98
CA GLU A 331 -2.99 10.26 24.32
C GLU A 331 -2.10 9.20 23.69
N PHE A 332 -2.51 7.93 23.73
CA PHE A 332 -1.79 6.84 23.08
C PHE A 332 -1.75 7.03 21.55
N ARG A 333 -2.86 7.38 20.92
CA ARG A 333 -2.92 7.63 19.48
C ARG A 333 -2.01 8.78 19.04
N ARG A 334 -1.95 9.86 19.84
CA ARG A 334 -0.99 10.96 19.59
C ARG A 334 0.45 10.49 19.73
N ALA A 335 0.78 9.78 20.82
CA ALA A 335 2.11 9.24 21.03
C ALA A 335 2.52 8.24 19.94
N LEU A 336 1.57 7.43 19.45
CA LEU A 336 1.80 6.49 18.35
C LEU A 336 2.08 7.23 17.04
N ARG A 337 1.30 8.27 16.72
CA ARG A 337 1.54 9.13 15.57
C ARG A 337 2.92 9.79 15.64
N ASP A 338 3.31 10.35 16.80
CA ASP A 338 4.62 10.96 17.01
C ASP A 338 5.76 9.95 16.85
N ALA A 339 5.58 8.73 17.34
CA ALA A 339 6.54 7.65 17.21
C ALA A 339 6.70 7.17 15.76
N LEU A 340 5.62 7.15 14.97
CA LEU A 340 5.68 6.87 13.53
C LEU A 340 6.48 7.96 12.81
N GLU A 341 6.19 9.22 13.03
CA GLU A 341 6.89 10.36 12.43
C GLU A 341 8.39 10.39 12.81
N ALA A 342 8.72 9.94 14.01
CA ALA A 342 10.09 9.85 14.49
C ALA A 342 10.87 8.62 13.99
N THR A 343 10.27 7.74 13.18
CA THR A 343 10.92 6.52 12.68
C THR A 343 12.15 6.85 11.84
N ARG A 344 13.31 6.27 12.19
CA ARG A 344 14.59 6.42 11.50
C ARG A 344 15.29 5.07 11.38
N GLY A 345 15.89 4.82 10.22
CA GLY A 345 16.73 3.65 9.98
C GLY A 345 15.98 2.31 10.06
N LEU A 346 14.66 2.31 9.97
CA LEU A 346 13.87 1.07 9.99
C LEU A 346 13.94 0.40 8.62
N ALA A 347 14.60 -0.74 8.56
CA ALA A 347 14.62 -1.55 7.35
C ALA A 347 13.27 -2.29 7.19
N ASP A 348 12.76 -2.32 5.95
CA ASP A 348 11.54 -3.00 5.56
C ASP A 348 11.70 -3.79 4.24
N THR A 349 10.60 -4.27 3.65
CA THR A 349 10.64 -5.02 2.39
C THR A 349 10.88 -4.14 1.16
N ASN A 350 10.82 -2.83 1.30
CA ASN A 350 11.04 -1.84 0.25
C ASN A 350 12.41 -1.15 0.37
N GLY A 351 12.97 -1.02 1.58
CA GLY A 351 14.22 -0.32 1.76
C GLY A 351 14.54 0.04 3.22
N VAL A 352 14.82 1.30 3.45
CA VAL A 352 15.07 1.86 4.80
C VAL A 352 14.22 3.10 4.97
N VAL A 353 13.35 3.06 5.97
CA VAL A 353 12.41 4.14 6.28
C VAL A 353 13.06 5.18 7.20
N ASN A 354 12.99 6.45 6.79
CA ASN A 354 13.44 7.63 7.53
C ASN A 354 12.36 8.71 7.45
N MET A 355 11.31 8.61 8.25
CA MET A 355 10.21 9.56 8.25
C MET A 355 10.59 10.90 8.91
N SER A 356 9.82 11.95 8.70
CA SER A 356 9.99 13.27 9.32
C SER A 356 8.65 14.02 9.36
N ALA A 357 8.63 15.17 10.03
CA ALA A 357 7.44 16.04 10.05
C ALA A 357 6.96 16.53 8.68
N THR A 358 7.78 16.36 7.64
CA THR A 358 7.45 16.75 6.25
C THR A 358 7.51 15.58 5.27
N ASP A 359 7.85 14.38 5.74
CA ASP A 359 7.93 13.16 4.93
C ASP A 359 7.38 11.96 5.72
N HIS A 360 6.15 11.59 5.47
CA HIS A 360 5.45 10.48 6.09
C HIS A 360 5.54 9.16 5.31
N LEU A 361 6.47 9.08 4.36
CA LEU A 361 6.90 7.86 3.68
C LEU A 361 8.30 7.42 4.12
N GLY A 362 9.27 8.33 4.06
CA GLY A 362 10.64 8.10 4.49
C GLY A 362 11.48 7.19 3.60
N LEU A 363 10.99 6.79 2.41
CA LEU A 363 11.70 5.93 1.46
C LEU A 363 12.52 6.76 0.46
N ASP A 364 13.70 6.28 0.10
CA ASP A 364 14.53 6.86 -0.95
C ASP A 364 14.44 6.08 -2.29
N GLN A 365 15.19 6.53 -3.30
CA GLN A 365 15.15 5.95 -4.66
C GLN A 365 15.60 4.48 -4.75
N ARG A 366 16.20 3.92 -3.70
CA ARG A 366 16.53 2.48 -3.62
C ARG A 366 15.29 1.62 -3.38
N ALA A 367 14.19 2.21 -2.92
CA ALA A 367 12.92 1.52 -2.69
C ALA A 367 12.18 1.16 -3.99
N ARG A 368 12.71 1.52 -5.16
CA ARG A 368 12.14 1.19 -6.46
C ARG A 368 13.15 0.48 -7.35
N VAL A 369 12.69 -0.53 -8.06
CA VAL A 369 13.49 -1.26 -9.05
C VAL A 369 12.72 -1.34 -10.35
N MET A 370 13.42 -1.30 -11.50
CA MET A 370 12.78 -1.54 -12.78
C MET A 370 12.61 -3.04 -13.00
N VAL A 371 11.43 -3.43 -13.47
CA VAL A 371 11.05 -4.83 -13.71
C VAL A 371 10.47 -4.95 -15.12
N GLU A 372 10.81 -6.01 -15.83
CA GLU A 372 10.20 -6.44 -17.09
C GLU A 372 9.32 -7.68 -16.84
N ILE A 373 8.18 -7.76 -17.49
CA ILE A 373 7.36 -8.97 -17.51
C ILE A 373 7.85 -9.88 -18.63
N LYS A 374 8.38 -11.05 -18.29
CA LYS A 374 8.84 -12.07 -19.23
C LYS A 374 8.17 -13.41 -18.94
N ASN A 375 7.39 -13.91 -19.90
CA ASN A 375 6.74 -15.21 -19.81
C ASN A 375 5.95 -15.39 -18.48
N GLY A 376 5.17 -14.36 -18.11
CA GLY A 376 4.37 -14.35 -16.90
C GLY A 376 5.16 -14.26 -15.58
N LYS A 377 6.42 -13.79 -15.63
CA LYS A 377 7.29 -13.61 -14.46
C LYS A 377 7.83 -12.18 -14.38
N TRP A 378 8.10 -11.75 -13.17
CA TRP A 378 8.82 -10.52 -12.88
C TRP A 378 10.32 -10.72 -13.06
N VAL A 379 10.96 -9.92 -13.90
CA VAL A 379 12.40 -10.00 -14.18
C VAL A 379 13.05 -8.66 -13.88
N TYR A 380 13.97 -8.67 -12.92
CA TYR A 380 14.73 -7.49 -12.53
C TYR A 380 15.53 -6.93 -13.72
N GLN A 381 15.46 -5.62 -13.91
CA GLN A 381 16.25 -4.89 -14.88
C GLN A 381 17.28 -4.04 -14.13
N PRO A 382 18.56 -4.41 -14.12
CA PRO A 382 19.62 -3.57 -13.53
C PRO A 382 19.66 -2.19 -14.22
N ARG A 383 20.06 -1.16 -13.45
CA ARG A 383 20.30 0.18 -14.01
C ARG A 383 21.52 0.19 -14.94
#